data_a70c7429150b1ba23086ace30068f989
#
_entry.id   a70c7429150b1ba23086ace30068f989
#
_cell.length_a   1.000
_cell.length_b   1.000
_cell.length_c   1.000
_cell.angle_alpha   90.00
_cell.angle_beta   90.00
_cell.angle_gamma   90.00
#
_symmetry.space_group_name_H-M   'P 1'
#
loop_
_entity.id
_entity.type
_entity.pdbx_description
1 polymer ?
#
loop_
_entity_poly.entity_id
_entity_poly.type
_entity_poly.pdbx_seq_one_letter_code
_entity_poly.pdbx_strand_id
1 'polypeptide(L)'
;MPDGMGDLAVTTDVAGQTLQLGSCLSCMGTMQEASFDVVVTSPPYNIGLNYNLYNDTRDDTEYVDWLDAVSQGIKRVLKPDGSFFLNVAGSNTRPYLPFEIASRLREGGLFLQNHITWIKSIGLETESRGHFKPVGGKRFMHHNHEHIFHLTQSNDVQLDRLAIGLPFQDKTNIARRGHLRDLRCRGNTWFLPYSTVRSKAQKFNHPGTFPVELPLWCIFLHGGAGLRVLDPFVGSGTTLVAARLAQATGVGIDIDPIYINVARQRLEQLEDGAVDITLNSVEIQELMKQDPATEGDGGWQNLQIGLQKRVNKTTGHLTLTSVDLEQIKRYAFDYKRGGWQARLMAIFGRNLGPKLDGSI
;
A
#
# COMPACT_ATOMS: atom_id res chain seq x y z
N MET A 1 -7.29 -14.19 27.22
CA MET A 1 -8.37 -14.23 26.23
C MET A 1 -9.49 -13.30 26.63
N PRO A 2 -9.81 -12.28 25.86
CA PRO A 2 -11.12 -11.69 25.88
C PRO A 2 -11.89 -12.17 24.61
N ASP A 3 -12.24 -13.46 24.59
CA ASP A 3 -13.09 -14.06 23.53
C ASP A 3 -14.55 -14.09 23.96
N GLY A 4 -15.00 -13.06 24.66
CA GLY A 4 -16.32 -13.01 25.29
C GLY A 4 -17.15 -11.76 24.95
N MET A 5 -16.97 -11.16 23.77
CA MET A 5 -17.91 -10.17 23.26
C MET A 5 -18.57 -10.72 21.99
N GLY A 6 -19.69 -11.40 22.18
CA GLY A 6 -20.67 -11.68 21.15
C GLY A 6 -21.44 -10.42 20.77
N ASP A 7 -20.73 -9.32 20.46
CA ASP A 7 -21.32 -8.11 19.96
C ASP A 7 -21.33 -8.14 18.43
N LEU A 8 -22.50 -7.87 17.88
CA LEU A 8 -22.70 -7.64 16.45
C LEU A 8 -21.64 -6.63 15.98
N ALA A 9 -20.83 -7.04 15.01
CA ALA A 9 -19.82 -6.16 14.41
C ALA A 9 -20.50 -4.86 13.93
N VAL A 10 -20.07 -3.74 14.49
CA VAL A 10 -20.56 -2.42 14.02
C VAL A 10 -19.95 -2.16 12.66
N THR A 11 -20.82 -2.13 11.65
CA THR A 11 -20.42 -1.88 10.26
C THR A 11 -20.71 -0.43 9.88
N THR A 12 -19.75 0.22 9.23
CA THR A 12 -19.89 1.59 8.72
C THR A 12 -19.40 1.64 7.28
N ASP A 13 -20.26 2.13 6.38
CA ASP A 13 -19.89 2.37 4.99
C ASP A 13 -19.52 3.83 4.78
N VAL A 14 -18.37 4.08 4.14
CA VAL A 14 -17.86 5.40 3.86
C VAL A 14 -17.02 5.40 2.57
N ALA A 15 -17.27 6.35 1.67
CA ALA A 15 -16.57 6.49 0.39
C ALA A 15 -16.56 5.19 -0.45
N GLY A 16 -17.62 4.36 -0.37
CA GLY A 16 -17.70 3.07 -1.05
C GLY A 16 -16.81 1.98 -0.45
N GLN A 17 -16.32 2.18 0.78
CA GLN A 17 -15.56 1.22 1.56
C GLN A 17 -16.32 0.86 2.84
N THR A 18 -16.13 -0.36 3.35
CA THR A 18 -16.79 -0.85 4.55
C THR A 18 -15.79 -1.03 5.69
N LEU A 19 -16.07 -0.45 6.85
CA LEU A 19 -15.32 -0.63 8.09
C LEU A 19 -16.12 -1.48 9.08
N GLN A 20 -15.47 -2.47 9.69
CA GLN A 20 -16.07 -3.35 10.70
C GLN A 20 -15.27 -3.30 12.00
N LEU A 21 -15.92 -2.91 13.08
CA LEU A 21 -15.37 -2.98 14.43
C LEU A 21 -15.59 -4.39 15.00
N GLY A 22 -14.50 -5.13 15.28
CA GLY A 22 -14.58 -6.46 15.84
C GLY A 22 -13.33 -7.29 15.66
N SER A 23 -13.34 -8.51 16.17
CA SER A 23 -12.28 -9.50 15.92
C SER A 23 -12.28 -9.92 14.45
N CYS A 24 -11.08 -9.93 13.82
CA CYS A 24 -10.95 -10.36 12.43
C CYS A 24 -11.48 -11.79 12.20
N LEU A 25 -11.28 -12.72 13.15
CA LEU A 25 -11.78 -14.09 13.07
C LEU A 25 -13.32 -14.12 13.09
N SER A 26 -13.94 -13.40 14.03
CA SER A 26 -15.40 -13.34 14.14
C SER A 26 -16.02 -12.67 12.92
N CYS A 27 -15.49 -11.53 12.49
CA CYS A 27 -16.00 -10.81 11.31
C CYS A 27 -15.86 -11.65 10.04
N MET A 28 -14.67 -12.19 9.77
CA MET A 28 -14.48 -13.08 8.61
C MET A 28 -15.39 -14.32 8.69
N GLY A 29 -15.64 -14.87 9.89
CA GLY A 29 -16.51 -16.03 10.07
C GLY A 29 -17.93 -15.85 9.52
N THR A 30 -18.43 -14.60 9.45
CA THR A 30 -19.76 -14.27 8.92
C THR A 30 -19.75 -13.85 7.45
N MET A 31 -18.59 -13.65 6.84
CA MET A 31 -18.46 -13.25 5.44
C MET A 31 -18.72 -14.43 4.50
N GLN A 32 -19.20 -14.10 3.30
CA GLN A 32 -19.39 -15.07 2.24
C GLN A 32 -18.04 -15.68 1.82
N GLU A 33 -18.00 -16.98 1.60
CA GLU A 33 -16.85 -17.68 1.06
C GLU A 33 -16.51 -17.19 -0.36
N ALA A 34 -15.22 -17.27 -0.73
CA ALA A 34 -14.73 -16.93 -2.06
C ALA A 34 -15.26 -15.59 -2.58
N SER A 35 -15.27 -14.56 -1.72
CA SER A 35 -15.87 -13.24 -2.03
C SER A 35 -14.88 -12.13 -2.24
N PHE A 36 -13.59 -12.32 -1.90
CA PHE A 36 -12.55 -11.31 -2.06
C PHE A 36 -11.54 -11.71 -3.13
N ASP A 37 -11.17 -10.75 -3.96
CA ASP A 37 -10.14 -10.91 -5.00
C ASP A 37 -8.74 -10.75 -4.42
N VAL A 38 -8.57 -9.77 -3.52
CA VAL A 38 -7.28 -9.42 -2.93
C VAL A 38 -7.40 -9.22 -1.44
N VAL A 39 -6.48 -9.79 -0.69
CA VAL A 39 -6.25 -9.47 0.72
C VAL A 39 -4.88 -8.84 0.84
N VAL A 40 -4.80 -7.64 1.43
CA VAL A 40 -3.52 -6.98 1.75
C VAL A 40 -3.55 -6.59 3.20
N THR A 41 -2.60 -7.08 3.97
CA THR A 41 -2.59 -6.80 5.40
C THR A 41 -1.21 -6.84 6.03
N SER A 42 -1.10 -6.16 7.16
CA SER A 42 0.06 -6.17 8.05
C SER A 42 -0.44 -6.38 9.49
N PRO A 43 -0.46 -7.62 9.99
CA PRO A 43 -0.86 -7.90 11.36
C PRO A 43 0.10 -7.24 12.37
N PRO A 44 -0.24 -7.11 13.65
CA PRO A 44 0.72 -6.80 14.69
C PRO A 44 1.90 -7.79 14.64
N TYR A 45 3.15 -7.31 14.78
CA TYR A 45 4.35 -8.15 14.53
C TYR A 45 4.89 -8.87 15.75
N ASN A 46 4.22 -8.80 16.88
CA ASN A 46 4.66 -9.37 18.15
C ASN A 46 6.03 -8.85 18.61
N ILE A 47 6.29 -7.55 18.41
CA ILE A 47 7.57 -6.88 18.72
C ILE A 47 7.46 -5.89 19.89
N GLY A 48 6.36 -5.95 20.64
CA GLY A 48 6.12 -5.11 21.82
C GLY A 48 5.70 -3.68 21.50
N LEU A 49 4.99 -3.45 20.38
CA LEU A 49 4.39 -2.15 20.10
C LEU A 49 3.20 -1.90 21.02
N ASN A 50 3.05 -0.68 21.48
CA ASN A 50 1.92 -0.27 22.31
C ASN A 50 0.67 -0.04 21.42
N TYR A 51 -0.13 -1.08 21.25
CA TYR A 51 -1.49 -0.99 20.76
C TYR A 51 -2.45 -0.73 21.92
N ASN A 52 -3.60 -0.12 21.66
CA ASN A 52 -4.56 0.22 22.73
C ASN A 52 -5.24 -1.03 23.31
N LEU A 53 -5.65 -1.96 22.46
CA LEU A 53 -6.45 -3.14 22.86
C LEU A 53 -5.77 -4.48 22.57
N TYR A 54 -4.66 -4.50 21.84
CA TYR A 54 -3.95 -5.72 21.46
C TYR A 54 -2.65 -5.87 22.25
N ASN A 55 -2.41 -7.07 22.79
CA ASN A 55 -1.13 -7.41 23.41
C ASN A 55 -0.12 -7.92 22.38
N ASP A 56 0.87 -7.09 22.04
CA ASP A 56 1.90 -7.37 21.04
C ASP A 56 3.16 -8.07 21.64
N THR A 57 2.97 -8.83 22.74
CA THR A 57 4.03 -9.57 23.43
C THR A 57 3.58 -10.99 23.76
N ARG A 58 2.99 -11.69 22.82
CA ARG A 58 2.59 -13.10 22.96
C ARG A 58 3.81 -14.01 22.88
N ASP A 59 3.68 -15.25 23.37
CA ASP A 59 4.60 -16.33 23.01
C ASP A 59 4.64 -16.50 21.48
N ASP A 60 5.82 -16.81 20.92
CA ASP A 60 5.99 -16.88 19.47
C ASP A 60 5.16 -18.00 18.85
N THR A 61 5.03 -19.15 19.52
CA THR A 61 4.21 -20.26 19.06
C THR A 61 2.72 -19.88 19.05
N GLU A 62 2.24 -19.27 20.15
CA GLU A 62 0.85 -18.77 20.25
C GLU A 62 0.55 -17.72 19.18
N TYR A 63 1.53 -16.83 18.88
CA TYR A 63 1.38 -15.83 17.86
C TYR A 63 1.28 -16.44 16.45
N VAL A 64 2.15 -17.39 16.13
CA VAL A 64 2.15 -18.09 14.83
C VAL A 64 0.88 -18.91 14.66
N ASP A 65 0.41 -19.62 15.69
CA ASP A 65 -0.84 -20.39 15.65
C ASP A 65 -2.06 -19.48 15.49
N TRP A 66 -2.08 -18.33 16.16
CA TRP A 66 -3.14 -17.34 15.97
C TRP A 66 -3.14 -16.79 14.54
N LEU A 67 -1.97 -16.49 13.97
CA LEU A 67 -1.87 -15.97 12.61
C LEU A 67 -2.24 -17.03 11.56
N ASP A 68 -1.97 -18.32 11.85
CA ASP A 68 -2.47 -19.43 11.04
C ASP A 68 -3.99 -19.48 11.06
N ALA A 69 -4.62 -19.38 12.22
CA ALA A 69 -6.09 -19.32 12.32
C ALA A 69 -6.68 -18.14 11.52
N VAL A 70 -6.05 -16.97 11.57
CA VAL A 70 -6.42 -15.81 10.74
C VAL A 70 -6.27 -16.15 9.26
N SER A 71 -5.18 -16.80 8.86
CA SER A 71 -4.93 -17.17 7.46
C SER A 71 -5.92 -18.19 6.92
N GLN A 72 -6.42 -19.12 7.76
CA GLN A 72 -7.52 -20.02 7.39
C GLN A 72 -8.83 -19.26 7.17
N GLY A 73 -9.11 -18.25 8.01
CA GLY A 73 -10.22 -17.33 7.78
C GLY A 73 -10.09 -16.58 6.45
N ILE A 74 -8.90 -16.04 6.15
CA ILE A 74 -8.60 -15.40 4.87
C ILE A 74 -8.77 -16.38 3.71
N LYS A 75 -8.19 -17.58 3.79
CA LYS A 75 -8.30 -18.62 2.77
C LYS A 75 -9.74 -18.96 2.43
N ARG A 76 -10.64 -19.02 3.42
CA ARG A 76 -12.06 -19.27 3.21
C ARG A 76 -12.75 -18.18 2.41
N VAL A 77 -12.45 -16.89 2.70
CA VAL A 77 -13.11 -15.76 2.05
C VAL A 77 -12.43 -15.32 0.75
N LEU A 78 -11.19 -15.74 0.52
CA LEU A 78 -10.43 -15.46 -0.69
C LEU A 78 -10.95 -16.32 -1.85
N LYS A 79 -11.13 -15.72 -3.03
CA LYS A 79 -11.45 -16.47 -4.25
C LYS A 79 -10.34 -17.44 -4.63
N PRO A 80 -10.64 -18.56 -5.34
CA PRO A 80 -9.62 -19.53 -5.76
C PRO A 80 -8.47 -18.93 -6.59
N ASP A 81 -8.75 -17.90 -7.39
CA ASP A 81 -7.82 -17.10 -8.18
C ASP A 81 -7.40 -15.80 -7.49
N GLY A 82 -7.73 -15.64 -6.22
CA GLY A 82 -7.41 -14.47 -5.41
C GLY A 82 -5.96 -14.45 -4.91
N SER A 83 -5.51 -13.28 -4.49
CA SER A 83 -4.17 -13.03 -3.98
C SER A 83 -4.19 -12.54 -2.54
N PHE A 84 -3.41 -13.15 -1.67
CA PHE A 84 -3.18 -12.71 -0.29
C PHE A 84 -1.75 -12.17 -0.15
N PHE A 85 -1.61 -10.87 0.10
CA PHE A 85 -0.34 -10.20 0.36
C PHE A 85 -0.19 -9.93 1.86
N LEU A 86 0.71 -10.66 2.49
CA LEU A 86 1.01 -10.55 3.91
C LEU A 86 2.31 -9.79 4.11
N ASN A 87 2.23 -8.57 4.67
CA ASN A 87 3.42 -7.82 5.05
C ASN A 87 3.81 -8.13 6.49
N VAL A 88 5.03 -8.61 6.68
CA VAL A 88 5.60 -8.96 7.99
C VAL A 88 7.07 -8.60 8.06
N ALA A 89 7.54 -8.33 9.28
CA ALA A 89 8.95 -8.10 9.56
C ALA A 89 9.43 -8.96 10.71
N GLY A 90 10.70 -9.34 10.65
CA GLY A 90 11.42 -9.87 11.80
C GLY A 90 12.01 -8.76 12.65
N SER A 91 12.57 -9.12 13.78
CA SER A 91 13.36 -8.24 14.63
C SER A 91 14.76 -8.81 14.85
N ASN A 92 15.65 -8.02 15.44
CA ASN A 92 16.99 -8.49 15.80
C ASN A 92 16.99 -9.68 16.78
N THR A 93 15.94 -9.81 17.58
CA THR A 93 15.77 -10.91 18.54
C THR A 93 14.97 -12.07 17.94
N ARG A 94 14.24 -11.83 16.87
CA ARG A 94 13.36 -12.82 16.19
C ARG A 94 13.56 -12.79 14.67
N PRO A 95 14.76 -13.08 14.14
CA PRO A 95 15.05 -12.95 12.72
C PRO A 95 14.35 -14.03 11.86
N TYR A 96 13.98 -15.14 12.46
CA TYR A 96 13.32 -16.25 11.75
C TYR A 96 11.79 -16.11 11.67
N LEU A 97 11.19 -15.29 12.52
CA LEU A 97 9.73 -15.20 12.66
C LEU A 97 8.97 -15.03 11.33
N PRO A 98 9.37 -14.18 10.36
CA PRO A 98 8.68 -14.09 9.07
C PRO A 98 8.67 -15.40 8.30
N PHE A 99 9.76 -16.15 8.36
CA PHE A 99 9.90 -17.43 7.64
C PHE A 99 9.16 -18.56 8.34
N GLU A 100 9.10 -18.58 9.66
CA GLU A 100 8.27 -19.48 10.45
C GLU A 100 6.79 -19.28 10.14
N ILE A 101 6.34 -18.02 10.07
CA ILE A 101 4.99 -17.66 9.62
C ILE A 101 4.76 -18.23 8.21
N ALA A 102 5.63 -17.93 7.24
CA ALA A 102 5.46 -18.41 5.87
C ALA A 102 5.41 -19.94 5.78
N SER A 103 6.23 -20.65 6.57
CA SER A 103 6.23 -22.11 6.64
C SER A 103 4.91 -22.63 7.21
N ARG A 104 4.42 -22.02 8.30
CA ARG A 104 3.16 -22.42 8.93
C ARG A 104 1.97 -22.22 7.99
N LEU A 105 1.91 -21.07 7.28
CA LEU A 105 0.86 -20.81 6.30
C LEU A 105 0.87 -21.79 5.11
N ARG A 106 2.07 -22.26 4.71
CA ARG A 106 2.22 -23.32 3.71
C ARG A 106 1.64 -24.64 4.22
N GLU A 107 1.90 -25.02 5.46
CA GLU A 107 1.31 -26.21 6.11
C GLU A 107 -0.22 -26.08 6.17
N GLY A 108 -0.75 -24.87 6.37
CA GLY A 108 -2.18 -24.53 6.30
C GLY A 108 -2.77 -24.56 4.87
N GLY A 109 -1.96 -24.92 3.86
CA GLY A 109 -2.37 -25.13 2.46
C GLY A 109 -2.47 -23.85 1.64
N LEU A 110 -1.68 -22.82 1.97
CA LEU A 110 -1.39 -21.67 1.12
C LEU A 110 -0.04 -21.84 0.42
N PHE A 111 0.06 -21.42 -0.83
CA PHE A 111 1.31 -21.45 -1.58
C PHE A 111 1.98 -20.09 -1.57
N LEU A 112 3.27 -20.03 -1.27
CA LEU A 112 4.08 -18.83 -1.46
C LEU A 112 4.42 -18.67 -2.94
N GLN A 113 3.62 -17.94 -3.68
CA GLN A 113 3.81 -17.75 -5.12
C GLN A 113 4.90 -16.72 -5.42
N ASN A 114 4.99 -15.62 -4.65
CA ASN A 114 6.07 -14.65 -4.76
C ASN A 114 6.51 -14.18 -3.37
N HIS A 115 7.82 -14.02 -3.20
CA HIS A 115 8.39 -13.31 -2.07
C HIS A 115 8.87 -11.94 -2.56
N ILE A 116 8.26 -10.88 -2.04
CA ILE A 116 8.57 -9.50 -2.37
C ILE A 116 9.31 -8.88 -1.18
N THR A 117 10.40 -8.19 -1.43
CA THR A 117 11.15 -7.44 -0.42
C THR A 117 10.79 -5.96 -0.53
N TRP A 118 10.12 -5.44 0.49
CA TRP A 118 9.87 -4.00 0.60
C TRP A 118 11.05 -3.32 1.27
N ILE A 119 11.79 -2.53 0.50
CA ILE A 119 12.93 -1.74 0.98
C ILE A 119 12.43 -0.37 1.40
N LYS A 120 12.58 -0.05 2.70
CA LYS A 120 12.15 1.21 3.33
C LYS A 120 13.20 2.30 3.23
N SER A 121 14.47 1.91 3.21
CA SER A 121 15.61 2.81 3.12
C SER A 121 16.78 2.10 2.50
N ILE A 122 17.63 2.85 1.80
CA ILE A 122 18.84 2.34 1.16
C ILE A 122 19.98 3.34 1.33
N GLY A 123 21.15 2.87 1.71
CA GLY A 123 22.42 3.60 1.67
C GLY A 123 23.11 3.33 0.35
N LEU A 124 23.48 4.37 -0.37
CA LEU A 124 24.34 4.36 -1.54
C LEU A 124 25.69 4.97 -1.13
N GLU A 125 26.68 4.85 -1.98
CA GLU A 125 28.04 5.36 -1.66
C GLU A 125 28.07 6.86 -1.29
N THR A 126 27.23 7.65 -1.95
CA THR A 126 27.20 9.11 -1.81
C THR A 126 25.96 9.68 -1.17
N GLU A 127 24.89 8.88 -1.03
CA GLU A 127 23.60 9.34 -0.49
C GLU A 127 22.84 8.24 0.25
N SER A 128 21.88 8.64 1.06
CA SER A 128 20.90 7.73 1.67
C SER A 128 19.50 8.14 1.24
N ARG A 129 18.65 7.17 0.89
CA ARG A 129 17.24 7.39 0.54
C ARG A 129 16.34 6.65 1.54
N GLY A 130 15.25 7.30 1.93
CA GLY A 130 14.34 6.80 2.95
C GLY A 130 14.85 7.07 4.37
N HIS A 131 14.06 6.67 5.36
CA HIS A 131 14.35 6.89 6.77
C HIS A 131 15.05 5.68 7.39
N PHE A 132 16.19 5.93 8.02
CA PHE A 132 16.92 4.93 8.80
C PHE A 132 16.55 5.05 10.28
N LYS A 133 16.00 3.97 10.85
CA LYS A 133 15.82 3.88 12.30
C LYS A 133 17.12 3.33 12.90
N PRO A 134 17.87 4.14 13.67
CA PRO A 134 19.13 3.69 14.26
C PRO A 134 18.90 2.50 15.19
N VAL A 135 19.76 1.50 15.12
CA VAL A 135 19.84 0.40 16.06
C VAL A 135 21.04 0.65 16.97
N GLY A 136 20.80 0.61 18.28
CA GLY A 136 21.87 0.78 19.27
C GLY A 136 22.86 -0.38 19.29
N GLY A 137 24.11 -0.09 19.68
CA GLY A 137 25.17 -1.10 19.82
C GLY A 137 25.87 -1.45 18.51
N LYS A 138 26.73 -2.50 18.55
CA LYS A 138 27.61 -2.91 17.44
C LYS A 138 27.28 -4.29 16.85
N ARG A 139 26.22 -4.95 17.36
CA ARG A 139 25.92 -6.35 17.03
C ARG A 139 25.05 -6.49 15.80
N PHE A 140 24.08 -5.58 15.62
CA PHE A 140 23.04 -5.73 14.60
C PHE A 140 23.06 -4.60 13.57
N MET A 141 22.71 -4.93 12.33
CA MET A 141 22.48 -3.96 11.28
C MET A 141 21.08 -3.34 11.40
N HIS A 142 20.87 -2.19 10.75
CA HIS A 142 19.57 -1.57 10.67
C HIS A 142 18.61 -2.41 9.82
N HIS A 143 17.35 -2.50 10.25
CA HIS A 143 16.29 -3.16 9.49
C HIS A 143 15.73 -2.21 8.43
N ASN A 144 16.20 -2.37 7.19
CA ASN A 144 15.84 -1.49 6.08
C ASN A 144 14.77 -2.07 5.17
N HIS A 145 14.28 -3.27 5.45
CA HIS A 145 13.26 -3.93 4.63
C HIS A 145 12.26 -4.71 5.48
N GLU A 146 11.16 -5.07 4.85
CA GLU A 146 10.16 -6.01 5.33
C GLU A 146 9.84 -7.02 4.22
N HIS A 147 9.15 -8.10 4.60
CA HIS A 147 8.75 -9.16 3.69
C HIS A 147 7.28 -9.01 3.33
N ILE A 148 6.97 -9.04 2.04
CA ILE A 148 5.59 -9.17 1.56
C ILE A 148 5.49 -10.56 0.93
N PHE A 149 4.79 -11.46 1.61
CA PHE A 149 4.51 -12.80 1.10
C PHE A 149 3.24 -12.75 0.26
N HIS A 150 3.37 -13.00 -1.03
CA HIS A 150 2.24 -13.22 -1.92
C HIS A 150 1.84 -14.68 -1.87
N LEU A 151 0.75 -14.94 -1.19
CA LEU A 151 0.19 -16.24 -0.92
C LEU A 151 -1.05 -16.48 -1.78
N THR A 152 -1.23 -17.70 -2.26
CA THR A 152 -2.35 -18.09 -3.12
C THR A 152 -2.85 -19.48 -2.78
N GLN A 153 -4.04 -19.85 -3.27
CA GLN A 153 -4.59 -21.20 -3.05
C GLN A 153 -4.10 -22.24 -4.08
N SER A 154 -3.59 -21.79 -5.23
CA SER A 154 -3.26 -22.68 -6.36
C SER A 154 -1.81 -22.59 -6.82
N ASN A 155 -1.04 -21.60 -6.37
CA ASN A 155 0.31 -21.27 -6.89
C ASN A 155 0.35 -20.92 -8.40
N ASP A 156 -0.80 -20.58 -8.98
CA ASP A 156 -0.94 -20.29 -10.42
C ASP A 156 -1.84 -19.07 -10.69
N VAL A 157 -1.86 -18.14 -9.75
CA VAL A 157 -2.64 -16.90 -9.90
C VAL A 157 -1.92 -15.97 -10.88
N GLN A 158 -2.62 -15.55 -11.92
CA GLN A 158 -2.07 -14.65 -12.92
C GLN A 158 -2.05 -13.21 -12.39
N LEU A 159 -0.93 -12.51 -12.65
CA LEU A 159 -0.74 -11.13 -12.22
C LEU A 159 -0.47 -10.22 -13.42
N ASP A 160 -1.06 -9.01 -13.41
CA ASP A 160 -0.63 -7.95 -14.33
C ASP A 160 0.66 -7.29 -13.82
N ARG A 161 1.79 -7.90 -14.13
CA ARG A 161 3.10 -7.42 -13.71
C ARG A 161 3.48 -6.07 -14.32
N LEU A 162 2.80 -5.66 -15.39
CA LEU A 162 3.06 -4.38 -16.04
C LEU A 162 2.21 -3.26 -15.47
N ALA A 163 1.15 -3.55 -14.71
CA ALA A 163 0.36 -2.54 -13.99
C ALA A 163 1.24 -1.67 -13.05
N ILE A 164 2.29 -2.28 -12.47
CA ILE A 164 3.30 -1.57 -11.68
C ILE A 164 4.65 -1.49 -12.39
N GLY A 165 4.66 -1.62 -13.71
CA GLY A 165 5.85 -1.71 -14.56
C GLY A 165 6.70 -0.44 -14.49
N LEU A 166 7.95 -0.59 -14.93
CA LEU A 166 8.92 0.50 -15.09
C LEU A 166 9.23 0.69 -16.57
N PRO A 167 9.45 1.93 -17.04
CA PRO A 167 9.90 2.15 -18.40
C PRO A 167 11.27 1.51 -18.63
N PHE A 168 11.52 1.06 -19.86
CA PHE A 168 12.84 0.60 -20.25
C PHE A 168 13.82 1.76 -20.23
N GLN A 169 15.02 1.54 -19.69
CA GLN A 169 16.13 2.50 -19.79
C GLN A 169 16.64 2.59 -21.23
N ASP A 170 16.90 1.44 -21.83
CA ASP A 170 17.23 1.32 -23.26
C ASP A 170 15.96 1.05 -24.07
N LYS A 171 15.52 2.06 -24.83
CA LYS A 171 14.29 2.02 -25.62
C LYS A 171 14.36 1.03 -26.80
N THR A 172 15.54 0.60 -27.22
CA THR A 172 15.69 -0.42 -28.25
C THR A 172 15.14 -1.78 -27.82
N ASN A 173 15.05 -2.02 -26.50
CA ASN A 173 14.46 -3.24 -25.94
C ASN A 173 12.95 -3.36 -26.18
N ILE A 174 12.25 -2.27 -26.44
CA ILE A 174 10.82 -2.28 -26.76
C ILE A 174 10.61 -3.05 -28.07
N ALA A 175 11.33 -2.65 -29.14
CA ALA A 175 11.25 -3.30 -30.44
C ALA A 175 11.79 -4.74 -30.43
N ARG A 176 12.94 -4.99 -29.71
CA ARG A 176 13.61 -6.30 -29.66
C ARG A 176 12.76 -7.42 -29.09
N ARG A 177 11.85 -7.12 -28.14
CA ARG A 177 11.03 -8.10 -27.44
C ARG A 177 9.57 -8.10 -27.82
N GLY A 178 9.20 -7.35 -28.87
CA GLY A 178 7.82 -7.23 -29.31
C GLY A 178 6.87 -6.61 -28.28
N HIS A 179 7.41 -5.84 -27.33
CA HIS A 179 6.61 -5.18 -26.33
C HIS A 179 5.77 -4.06 -26.99
N LEU A 180 4.45 -4.11 -26.77
CA LEU A 180 3.53 -3.06 -27.24
C LEU A 180 3.62 -1.78 -26.38
N ARG A 181 4.26 -1.83 -25.22
CA ARG A 181 4.37 -0.72 -24.25
C ARG A 181 5.82 -0.56 -23.79
N ASP A 182 6.19 0.69 -23.49
CA ASP A 182 7.47 1.02 -22.85
C ASP A 182 7.46 0.67 -21.37
N LEU A 183 7.13 -0.57 -21.04
CA LEU A 183 7.06 -1.07 -19.66
C LEU A 183 7.72 -2.44 -19.53
N ARG A 184 8.53 -2.60 -18.50
CA ARG A 184 9.11 -3.87 -18.05
C ARG A 184 8.64 -4.20 -16.63
N CYS A 185 8.60 -5.47 -16.30
CA CYS A 185 8.30 -5.93 -14.94
C CYS A 185 9.24 -5.25 -13.92
N ARG A 186 8.67 -4.72 -12.85
CA ARG A 186 9.41 -4.08 -11.74
C ARG A 186 10.29 -5.05 -10.97
N GLY A 187 9.93 -6.34 -10.96
CA GLY A 187 10.56 -7.35 -10.12
C GLY A 187 9.97 -7.38 -8.71
N ASN A 188 10.58 -8.19 -7.86
CA ASN A 188 10.13 -8.45 -6.49
C ASN A 188 10.91 -7.70 -5.40
N THR A 189 11.65 -6.66 -5.77
CA THR A 189 12.32 -5.74 -4.83
C THR A 189 11.72 -4.36 -5.00
N TRP A 190 10.94 -3.93 -3.99
CA TRP A 190 10.18 -2.69 -4.04
C TRP A 190 10.83 -1.65 -3.14
N PHE A 191 11.34 -0.57 -3.72
CA PHE A 191 11.80 0.58 -2.96
C PHE A 191 10.63 1.54 -2.78
N LEU A 192 10.03 1.52 -1.59
CA LEU A 192 8.99 2.43 -1.14
C LEU A 192 9.49 3.11 0.13
N PRO A 193 10.02 4.33 0.04
CA PRO A 193 10.60 5.00 1.19
C PRO A 193 9.57 5.16 2.30
N TYR A 194 9.95 4.78 3.50
CA TYR A 194 9.13 5.05 4.67
C TYR A 194 9.12 6.55 4.93
N SER A 195 7.94 7.15 5.05
CA SER A 195 7.82 8.58 5.32
C SER A 195 8.43 8.93 6.67
N THR A 196 9.34 9.91 6.71
CA THR A 196 9.87 10.44 7.95
C THR A 196 8.77 11.19 8.69
N VAL A 197 8.28 10.59 9.77
CA VAL A 197 7.19 11.16 10.58
C VAL A 197 7.79 11.76 11.83
N ARG A 198 7.64 13.07 12.01
CA ARG A 198 8.19 13.82 13.13
C ARG A 198 7.32 13.79 14.38
N SER A 199 6.07 13.35 14.28
CA SER A 199 5.13 13.27 15.41
C SER A 199 4.20 12.06 15.30
N LYS A 200 3.68 11.58 16.45
CA LYS A 200 2.67 10.52 16.48
C LYS A 200 1.39 10.90 15.69
N ALA A 201 1.01 12.18 15.71
CA ALA A 201 -0.15 12.69 14.96
C ALA A 201 -0.01 12.48 13.44
N GLN A 202 1.20 12.61 12.89
CA GLN A 202 1.47 12.35 11.47
C GLN A 202 1.36 10.87 11.08
N LYS A 203 1.39 9.95 12.06
CA LYS A 203 1.10 8.52 11.89
C LYS A 203 -0.35 8.17 12.18
N PHE A 204 -1.22 9.17 12.25
CA PHE A 204 -2.61 8.98 12.66
C PHE A 204 -2.70 8.27 14.02
N ASN A 205 -1.73 8.52 14.92
CA ASN A 205 -1.57 7.86 16.22
C ASN A 205 -1.49 6.31 16.17
N HIS A 206 -1.24 5.72 14.99
CA HIS A 206 -1.06 4.27 14.81
C HIS A 206 0.43 3.89 14.89
N PRO A 207 0.82 2.87 15.67
CA PRO A 207 2.23 2.51 15.90
C PRO A 207 2.93 1.94 14.67
N GLY A 208 2.21 1.25 13.77
CA GLY A 208 2.73 0.64 12.55
C GLY A 208 1.86 0.97 11.35
N THR A 209 2.42 1.64 10.34
CA THR A 209 1.71 1.95 9.07
C THR A 209 2.66 1.72 7.91
N PHE A 210 2.15 1.30 6.78
CA PHE A 210 2.87 1.25 5.51
C PHE A 210 2.38 2.37 4.57
N PRO A 211 3.19 2.75 3.54
CA PRO A 211 2.75 3.73 2.56
C PRO A 211 1.59 3.19 1.71
N VAL A 212 0.73 4.09 1.23
CA VAL A 212 -0.46 3.75 0.43
C VAL A 212 -0.07 3.01 -0.86
N GLU A 213 1.09 3.30 -1.40
CA GLU A 213 1.62 2.64 -2.60
C GLU A 213 1.82 1.14 -2.43
N LEU A 214 2.09 0.65 -1.22
CA LEU A 214 2.29 -0.78 -0.99
C LEU A 214 1.01 -1.59 -1.30
N PRO A 215 -0.14 -1.35 -0.63
CA PRO A 215 -1.37 -2.05 -0.96
C PRO A 215 -1.90 -1.68 -2.35
N LEU A 216 -1.69 -0.46 -2.82
CA LEU A 216 -2.08 -0.04 -4.16
C LEU A 216 -1.40 -0.89 -5.24
N TRP A 217 -0.09 -1.15 -5.11
CA TRP A 217 0.63 -2.01 -6.04
C TRP A 217 0.17 -3.47 -5.96
N CYS A 218 -0.14 -3.96 -4.76
CA CYS A 218 -0.71 -5.31 -4.61
C CYS A 218 -2.06 -5.44 -5.34
N ILE A 219 -2.94 -4.44 -5.20
CA ILE A 219 -4.24 -4.40 -5.87
C ILE A 219 -4.07 -4.31 -7.39
N PHE A 220 -3.16 -3.47 -7.87
CA PHE A 220 -2.89 -3.30 -9.29
C PHE A 220 -2.33 -4.56 -9.96
N LEU A 221 -1.48 -5.30 -9.27
CA LEU A 221 -1.00 -6.60 -9.76
C LEU A 221 -2.14 -7.59 -10.06
N HIS A 222 -3.30 -7.42 -9.39
CA HIS A 222 -4.46 -8.30 -9.55
C HIS A 222 -5.56 -7.68 -10.43
N GLY A 223 -5.37 -6.49 -11.02
CA GLY A 223 -6.27 -5.87 -11.98
C GLY A 223 -6.82 -4.50 -11.60
N GLY A 224 -6.93 -4.16 -10.32
CA GLY A 224 -7.32 -2.82 -9.86
C GLY A 224 -8.83 -2.60 -9.77
N ALA A 225 -9.42 -1.99 -10.78
CA ALA A 225 -10.82 -1.56 -10.74
C ALA A 225 -11.84 -2.72 -10.62
N GLY A 226 -12.87 -2.50 -9.81
CA GLY A 226 -13.96 -3.45 -9.62
C GLY A 226 -13.64 -4.64 -8.69
N LEU A 227 -12.42 -4.75 -8.18
CA LEU A 227 -12.02 -5.80 -7.24
C LEU A 227 -12.66 -5.60 -5.86
N ARG A 228 -12.79 -6.70 -5.11
CA ARG A 228 -13.10 -6.67 -3.69
C ARG A 228 -11.84 -6.96 -2.87
N VAL A 229 -11.50 -6.02 -2.00
CA VAL A 229 -10.27 -6.04 -1.18
C VAL A 229 -10.63 -6.25 0.29
N LEU A 230 -9.85 -7.04 1.02
CA LEU A 230 -9.98 -7.21 2.47
C LEU A 230 -8.68 -6.83 3.17
N ASP A 231 -8.81 -6.12 4.29
CA ASP A 231 -7.74 -5.95 5.28
C ASP A 231 -8.27 -6.30 6.68
N PRO A 232 -7.94 -7.49 7.21
CA PRO A 232 -8.41 -7.92 8.54
C PRO A 232 -7.71 -7.20 9.71
N PHE A 233 -6.74 -6.31 9.44
CA PHE A 233 -6.03 -5.48 10.42
C PHE A 233 -5.89 -4.05 9.89
N VAL A 234 -7.02 -3.43 9.58
CA VAL A 234 -7.09 -2.19 8.78
C VAL A 234 -6.39 -1.00 9.43
N GLY A 235 -6.26 -0.97 10.76
CA GLY A 235 -5.61 0.10 11.49
C GLY A 235 -6.09 1.48 11.05
N SER A 236 -5.17 2.30 10.57
CA SER A 236 -5.50 3.66 10.06
C SER A 236 -6.14 3.70 8.67
N GLY A 237 -6.53 2.56 8.08
CA GLY A 237 -7.29 2.50 6.82
C GLY A 237 -6.45 2.60 5.54
N THR A 238 -5.15 2.42 5.59
CA THR A 238 -4.27 2.62 4.42
C THR A 238 -4.63 1.71 3.24
N THR A 239 -4.99 0.44 3.49
CA THR A 239 -5.43 -0.49 2.44
C THR A 239 -6.75 -0.05 1.81
N LEU A 240 -7.70 0.49 2.59
CA LEU A 240 -8.98 0.98 2.06
C LEU A 240 -8.83 2.27 1.25
N VAL A 241 -7.90 3.14 1.67
CA VAL A 241 -7.49 4.30 0.85
C VAL A 241 -6.95 3.81 -0.49
N ALA A 242 -6.05 2.83 -0.50
CA ALA A 242 -5.52 2.24 -1.73
C ALA A 242 -6.61 1.58 -2.59
N ALA A 243 -7.55 0.85 -1.97
CA ALA A 243 -8.70 0.26 -2.68
C ALA A 243 -9.56 1.34 -3.35
N ARG A 244 -9.84 2.44 -2.64
CA ARG A 244 -10.57 3.59 -3.22
C ARG A 244 -9.85 4.19 -4.41
N LEU A 245 -8.51 4.37 -4.31
CA LEU A 245 -7.67 4.87 -5.40
C LEU A 245 -7.66 3.93 -6.62
N ALA A 246 -7.68 2.63 -6.37
CA ALA A 246 -7.74 1.61 -7.42
C ALA A 246 -9.16 1.41 -7.99
N GLN A 247 -10.16 2.20 -7.58
CA GLN A 247 -11.57 2.00 -7.92
C GLN A 247 -12.10 0.60 -7.54
N ALA A 248 -11.56 0.05 -6.47
CA ALA A 248 -11.97 -1.21 -5.85
C ALA A 248 -12.85 -0.93 -4.62
N THR A 249 -13.63 -1.93 -4.21
CA THR A 249 -14.36 -1.90 -2.94
C THR A 249 -13.59 -2.66 -1.89
N GLY A 250 -13.45 -2.10 -0.69
CA GLY A 250 -12.69 -2.71 0.39
C GLY A 250 -13.53 -2.94 1.65
N VAL A 251 -13.16 -3.97 2.37
CA VAL A 251 -13.61 -4.22 3.74
C VAL A 251 -12.41 -4.20 4.66
N GLY A 252 -12.47 -3.39 5.71
CA GLY A 252 -11.42 -3.29 6.71
C GLY A 252 -11.95 -3.64 8.10
N ILE A 253 -11.21 -4.44 8.84
CA ILE A 253 -11.58 -4.89 10.19
C ILE A 253 -10.53 -4.40 11.18
N ASP A 254 -10.96 -3.89 12.32
CA ASP A 254 -10.10 -3.64 13.48
C ASP A 254 -10.88 -3.85 14.78
N ILE A 255 -10.18 -4.28 15.83
CA ILE A 255 -10.78 -4.41 17.17
C ILE A 255 -10.85 -3.07 17.91
N ASP A 256 -10.10 -2.07 17.45
CA ASP A 256 -9.97 -0.78 18.14
C ASP A 256 -10.87 0.29 17.50
N PRO A 257 -11.88 0.78 18.24
CA PRO A 257 -12.79 1.82 17.73
C PRO A 257 -12.04 3.13 17.40
N ILE A 258 -10.89 3.39 18.00
CA ILE A 258 -10.08 4.58 17.72
C ILE A 258 -9.52 4.46 16.30
N TYR A 259 -8.97 3.29 15.93
CA TYR A 259 -8.44 3.08 14.58
C TYR A 259 -9.53 3.04 13.52
N ILE A 260 -10.67 2.43 13.81
CA ILE A 260 -11.85 2.49 12.92
C ILE A 260 -12.27 3.95 12.67
N ASN A 261 -12.30 4.78 13.70
CA ASN A 261 -12.64 6.21 13.54
C ASN A 261 -11.59 6.97 12.72
N VAL A 262 -10.31 6.69 12.91
CA VAL A 262 -9.22 7.28 12.10
C VAL A 262 -9.36 6.85 10.63
N ALA A 263 -9.59 5.56 10.37
CA ALA A 263 -9.79 5.06 9.01
C ALA A 263 -11.01 5.71 8.35
N ARG A 264 -12.13 5.85 9.09
CA ARG A 264 -13.33 6.52 8.62
C ARG A 264 -13.05 7.98 8.22
N GLN A 265 -12.39 8.76 9.09
CA GLN A 265 -12.05 10.16 8.80
C GLN A 265 -11.16 10.31 7.56
N ARG A 266 -10.19 9.42 7.37
CA ARG A 266 -9.35 9.42 6.17
C ARG A 266 -10.13 9.12 4.90
N LEU A 267 -11.09 8.18 4.96
CA LEU A 267 -11.94 7.86 3.82
C LEU A 267 -12.94 8.99 3.52
N GLU A 268 -13.52 9.63 4.53
CA GLU A 268 -14.37 10.80 4.37
C GLU A 268 -13.66 11.94 3.62
N GLN A 269 -12.39 12.18 3.91
CA GLN A 269 -11.58 13.17 3.19
C GLN A 269 -11.40 12.84 1.69
N LEU A 270 -11.60 11.58 1.30
CA LEU A 270 -11.55 11.14 -0.10
C LEU A 270 -12.92 11.20 -0.81
N GLU A 271 -14.03 11.41 -0.11
CA GLU A 271 -15.37 11.47 -0.71
C GLU A 271 -15.50 12.61 -1.72
N ASP A 272 -14.82 13.72 -1.49
CA ASP A 272 -14.77 14.87 -2.41
C ASP A 272 -13.90 14.62 -3.66
N GLY A 273 -13.47 13.38 -3.88
CA GLY A 273 -12.57 13.02 -4.97
C GLY A 273 -11.13 13.52 -4.78
N ALA A 274 -10.78 13.92 -3.58
CA ALA A 274 -9.41 14.29 -3.23
C ALA A 274 -8.57 13.04 -2.90
N VAL A 275 -7.30 13.08 -3.31
CA VAL A 275 -6.34 11.98 -3.13
C VAL A 275 -5.09 12.51 -2.46
N ASP A 276 -4.75 11.94 -1.30
CA ASP A 276 -3.49 12.22 -0.65
C ASP A 276 -2.38 11.32 -1.18
N ILE A 277 -1.33 11.94 -1.67
CA ILE A 277 -0.13 11.25 -2.16
C ILE A 277 1.12 11.78 -1.44
N THR A 278 2.19 11.00 -1.50
CA THR A 278 3.49 11.44 -0.99
C THR A 278 4.53 11.37 -2.11
N LEU A 279 5.00 12.53 -2.53
CA LEU A 279 6.06 12.66 -3.53
C LEU A 279 7.43 12.43 -2.87
N ASN A 280 8.31 11.69 -3.53
CA ASN A 280 9.70 11.59 -3.13
C ASN A 280 10.51 12.82 -3.60
N SER A 281 11.78 12.92 -3.17
CA SER A 281 12.63 14.07 -3.50
C SER A 281 12.83 14.29 -5.00
N VAL A 282 12.88 13.23 -5.80
CA VAL A 282 13.03 13.29 -7.26
C VAL A 282 11.75 13.81 -7.91
N GLU A 283 10.59 13.30 -7.47
CA GLU A 283 9.27 13.73 -7.93
C GLU A 283 9.00 15.20 -7.57
N ILE A 284 9.39 15.62 -6.37
CA ILE A 284 9.33 17.05 -5.96
C ILE A 284 10.22 17.90 -6.85
N GLN A 285 11.48 17.50 -7.11
CA GLN A 285 12.38 18.22 -8.00
C GLN A 285 11.78 18.35 -9.41
N GLU A 286 11.18 17.28 -9.92
CA GLU A 286 10.53 17.30 -11.23
C GLU A 286 9.31 18.24 -11.24
N LEU A 287 8.47 18.20 -10.20
CA LEU A 287 7.36 19.15 -10.03
C LEU A 287 7.87 20.60 -9.98
N MET A 288 8.94 20.86 -9.25
CA MET A 288 9.49 22.22 -9.07
C MET A 288 10.18 22.83 -10.31
N LYS A 289 10.34 22.07 -11.41
CA LYS A 289 10.92 22.60 -12.67
C LYS A 289 10.00 23.60 -13.39
N GLN A 290 8.70 23.67 -13.05
CA GLN A 290 7.82 24.68 -13.63
C GLN A 290 8.16 26.04 -13.05
N ASP A 291 8.42 26.99 -13.95
CA ASP A 291 8.66 28.37 -13.54
C ASP A 291 7.40 29.02 -12.97
N PRO A 292 7.39 29.48 -11.71
CA PRO A 292 6.24 30.13 -11.12
C PRO A 292 5.81 31.42 -11.86
N ALA A 293 6.69 32.08 -12.59
CA ALA A 293 6.38 33.26 -13.38
C ALA A 293 5.40 32.95 -14.54
N THR A 294 5.23 31.70 -14.92
CA THR A 294 4.31 31.25 -15.97
C THR A 294 2.87 30.98 -15.46
N GLU A 295 2.57 31.37 -14.22
CA GLU A 295 1.20 31.29 -13.72
C GLU A 295 0.27 32.17 -14.56
N GLY A 296 -0.79 31.58 -15.10
CA GLY A 296 -1.72 32.27 -15.99
C GLY A 296 -1.47 32.06 -17.49
N ASP A 297 -0.31 31.51 -17.88
CA ASP A 297 0.03 31.28 -19.30
C ASP A 297 -0.75 30.11 -19.93
N GLY A 298 -1.44 29.29 -19.12
CA GLY A 298 -2.29 28.20 -19.58
C GLY A 298 -2.60 27.17 -18.51
N GLY A 299 -3.51 26.26 -18.84
CA GLY A 299 -4.01 25.26 -17.89
C GLY A 299 -2.96 24.32 -17.38
N TRP A 300 -1.96 23.95 -18.19
CA TRP A 300 -0.81 23.14 -17.78
C TRP A 300 0.03 23.84 -16.72
N GLN A 301 0.41 25.10 -16.97
CA GLN A 301 1.20 25.90 -16.05
C GLN A 301 0.45 26.10 -14.74
N ASN A 302 -0.83 26.45 -14.81
CA ASN A 302 -1.68 26.64 -13.65
C ASN A 302 -1.77 25.37 -12.79
N LEU A 303 -1.94 24.18 -13.42
CA LEU A 303 -1.92 22.91 -12.71
C LEU A 303 -0.61 22.72 -11.95
N GLN A 304 0.53 22.82 -12.66
CA GLN A 304 1.86 22.59 -12.07
C GLN A 304 2.14 23.56 -10.91
N ILE A 305 1.84 24.84 -11.09
CA ILE A 305 2.09 25.88 -10.07
C ILE A 305 1.12 25.70 -8.89
N GLY A 306 -0.14 25.36 -9.14
CA GLY A 306 -1.10 25.03 -8.09
C GLY A 306 -0.63 23.86 -7.23
N LEU A 307 -0.07 22.82 -7.83
CA LEU A 307 0.51 21.66 -7.14
C LEU A 307 1.80 22.04 -6.38
N GLN A 308 2.68 22.87 -6.96
CA GLN A 308 3.88 23.39 -6.30
C GLN A 308 3.56 24.18 -5.02
N LYS A 309 2.47 24.97 -5.03
CA LYS A 309 2.03 25.76 -3.88
C LYS A 309 1.47 24.91 -2.75
N ARG A 310 0.89 23.74 -3.09
CA ARG A 310 0.23 22.84 -2.13
C ARG A 310 1.13 21.73 -1.60
N VAL A 311 2.17 21.33 -2.33
CA VAL A 311 3.06 20.26 -1.88
C VAL A 311 3.85 20.67 -0.64
N ASN A 312 3.84 19.83 0.36
CA ASN A 312 4.76 19.98 1.50
C ASN A 312 6.16 19.48 1.08
N LYS A 313 7.06 20.42 0.82
CA LYS A 313 8.41 20.11 0.31
C LYS A 313 9.27 19.28 1.27
N THR A 314 8.95 19.28 2.56
CA THR A 314 9.70 18.53 3.58
C THR A 314 9.22 17.09 3.68
N THR A 315 7.90 16.87 3.64
CA THR A 315 7.29 15.54 3.79
C THR A 315 6.93 14.90 2.46
N GLY A 316 6.86 15.68 1.39
CA GLY A 316 6.35 15.26 0.08
C GLY A 316 4.82 15.16 0.00
N HIS A 317 4.11 15.40 1.10
CA HIS A 317 2.67 15.27 1.14
C HIS A 317 1.99 16.27 0.20
N LEU A 318 1.06 15.78 -0.60
CA LEU A 318 0.26 16.54 -1.56
C LEU A 318 -1.14 15.94 -1.68
N THR A 319 -2.16 16.75 -1.44
CA THR A 319 -3.55 16.41 -1.72
C THR A 319 -3.90 16.82 -3.15
N LEU A 320 -4.27 15.85 -3.97
CA LEU A 320 -4.81 16.05 -5.31
C LEU A 320 -6.34 16.14 -5.23
N THR A 321 -6.93 17.20 -5.74
CA THR A 321 -8.39 17.33 -5.87
C THR A 321 -8.91 16.54 -7.07
N SER A 322 -10.22 16.30 -7.14
CA SER A 322 -10.86 15.72 -8.33
C SER A 322 -10.53 16.50 -9.61
N VAL A 323 -10.48 17.83 -9.52
CA VAL A 323 -10.11 18.71 -10.62
C VAL A 323 -8.64 18.49 -11.05
N ASP A 324 -7.72 18.31 -10.09
CA ASP A 324 -6.32 17.99 -10.40
C ASP A 324 -6.20 16.64 -11.13
N LEU A 325 -6.93 15.63 -10.65
CA LEU A 325 -6.92 14.29 -11.27
C LEU A 325 -7.44 14.31 -12.71
N GLU A 326 -8.53 15.03 -12.95
CA GLU A 326 -9.05 15.23 -14.31
C GLU A 326 -8.03 15.97 -15.20
N GLN A 327 -7.40 17.03 -14.68
CA GLN A 327 -6.41 17.80 -15.44
C GLN A 327 -5.15 16.96 -15.70
N ILE A 328 -4.65 16.22 -14.71
CA ILE A 328 -3.51 15.31 -14.88
C ILE A 328 -3.82 14.30 -15.98
N LYS A 329 -4.98 13.65 -15.93
CA LYS A 329 -5.43 12.69 -16.96
C LYS A 329 -5.51 13.34 -18.34
N ARG A 330 -6.14 14.50 -18.44
CA ARG A 330 -6.29 15.24 -19.68
C ARG A 330 -4.94 15.58 -20.32
N TYR A 331 -4.00 16.15 -19.53
CA TYR A 331 -2.68 16.50 -20.05
C TYR A 331 -1.78 15.29 -20.33
N ALA A 332 -2.01 14.16 -19.67
CA ALA A 332 -1.29 12.92 -19.95
C ALA A 332 -1.72 12.24 -21.25
N PHE A 333 -3.00 12.32 -21.63
CA PHE A 333 -3.58 11.48 -22.70
C PHE A 333 -4.21 12.24 -23.86
N ASP A 334 -4.79 13.43 -23.63
CA ASP A 334 -5.47 14.20 -24.69
C ASP A 334 -4.49 14.87 -25.67
N TYR A 335 -3.25 15.11 -25.24
CA TYR A 335 -2.19 15.72 -26.03
C TYR A 335 -1.18 14.66 -26.48
N LYS A 336 -1.49 13.97 -27.57
CA LYS A 336 -0.73 12.80 -28.09
C LYS A 336 0.74 13.07 -28.46
N ARG A 337 1.26 14.29 -28.35
CA ARG A 337 2.63 14.69 -28.67
C ARG A 337 3.11 15.78 -27.72
N GLY A 338 3.94 15.44 -26.73
CA GLY A 338 4.59 16.46 -25.92
C GLY A 338 5.23 15.91 -24.65
N GLY A 339 6.24 16.63 -24.15
CA GLY A 339 6.98 16.30 -22.91
C GLY A 339 6.14 16.30 -21.63
N TRP A 340 4.88 16.73 -21.71
CA TRP A 340 3.98 16.82 -20.55
C TRP A 340 3.61 15.45 -20.00
N GLN A 341 3.31 14.47 -20.84
CA GLN A 341 3.05 13.11 -20.41
C GLN A 341 4.23 12.51 -19.68
N ALA A 342 5.44 12.64 -20.24
CA ALA A 342 6.64 12.11 -19.60
C ALA A 342 6.89 12.78 -18.24
N ARG A 343 6.63 14.08 -18.13
CA ARG A 343 6.78 14.83 -16.88
C ARG A 343 5.73 14.44 -15.84
N LEU A 344 4.46 14.29 -16.23
CA LEU A 344 3.41 13.80 -15.33
C LEU A 344 3.69 12.38 -14.86
N MET A 345 4.17 11.50 -15.75
CA MET A 345 4.60 10.15 -15.40
C MET A 345 5.77 10.15 -14.40
N ALA A 346 6.73 11.07 -14.58
CA ALA A 346 7.85 11.19 -13.67
C ALA A 346 7.44 11.69 -12.27
N ILE A 347 6.40 12.52 -12.19
CA ILE A 347 5.89 13.08 -10.92
C ILE A 347 4.88 12.11 -10.26
N PHE A 348 3.92 11.60 -11.01
CA PHE A 348 2.73 10.94 -10.46
C PHE A 348 2.61 9.45 -10.80
N GLY A 349 3.42 8.91 -11.71
CA GLY A 349 3.30 7.54 -12.17
C GLY A 349 3.41 6.49 -11.06
N ARG A 350 4.17 6.78 -10.01
CA ARG A 350 4.31 5.91 -8.84
C ARG A 350 3.03 5.90 -7.97
N ASN A 351 2.39 7.06 -7.84
CA ASN A 351 1.24 7.24 -6.96
C ASN A 351 -0.11 6.99 -7.65
N LEU A 352 -0.22 7.29 -8.96
CA LEU A 352 -1.46 7.21 -9.72
C LEU A 352 -1.47 6.08 -10.76
N GLY A 353 -0.38 5.31 -10.84
CA GLY A 353 -0.25 4.24 -11.82
C GLY A 353 0.09 4.71 -13.23
N PRO A 354 0.28 3.78 -14.18
CA PRO A 354 0.76 4.07 -15.54
C PRO A 354 -0.22 4.87 -16.40
N LYS A 355 -1.49 4.90 -16.04
CA LYS A 355 -2.52 5.71 -16.73
C LYS A 355 -2.75 7.07 -16.09
N LEU A 356 -2.14 7.36 -14.94
CA LEU A 356 -2.26 8.60 -14.18
C LEU A 356 -3.71 9.00 -13.82
N ASP A 357 -4.63 8.08 -13.90
CA ASP A 357 -6.05 8.33 -13.67
C ASP A 357 -6.58 7.57 -12.44
N GLY A 358 -5.68 6.86 -11.73
CA GLY A 358 -6.09 5.98 -10.64
C GLY A 358 -6.96 4.81 -11.14
N SER A 359 -7.25 4.73 -12.43
CA SER A 359 -7.92 3.62 -13.07
C SER A 359 -6.91 2.76 -13.82
N ILE A 360 -6.91 1.52 -13.55
CA ILE A 360 -6.14 0.54 -14.30
C ILE A 360 -7.06 -0.52 -14.83
#